data_fe5e6380eb372567b46643cc871e5bfb
#
_entry.id   fe5e6380eb372567b46643cc871e5bfb
#
_cell.length_a   1.000
_cell.length_b   1.000
_cell.length_c   1.000
_cell.angle_alpha   90.00
_cell.angle_beta   90.00
_cell.angle_gamma   90.00
#
_symmetry.space_group_name_H-M   'P 1'
#
loop_
_entity.id
_entity.type
_entity.pdbx_description
1 polymer ?
#
loop_
_entity_poly.entity_id
_entity_poly.type
_entity_poly.pdbx_seq_one_letter_code
_entity_poly.pdbx_strand_id
1 'polypeptide(L)'
;MIATLTPNPCIDKTVSVPHFDIGKTNRAKILRSDVGGKGLNVSLALRGLECDTIALGFDFTGEHGSPLKATMAARGIPCSFIDVPGQLRTCTKIFDESRKHTIELNEYGPSVTEEAGELLLELVAQTAADCDFITFSGSLPGGLGSDFYFRCAEAVRNEAPNCKVVVDAEGELLLKALDAQPFLIKPNINEFQATFGVNVSGLEELDEAVLKIIRLYSLGMVCVSMGGEGAYIATDEQAYFCSALQVEVRSLQGAGDSMVAGICAALQLGLPLPEVLHYGVTASSASISREGTQLCTAETFRPLLEQNVEIRCLRGN
;
A
#
# COMPACT_ATOMS: atom_id res chain seq x y z
N MET A 1 17.01 3.44 -4.60
CA MET A 1 15.87 2.84 -5.33
C MET A 1 14.87 2.25 -4.32
N ILE A 2 13.58 2.14 -4.67
CA ILE A 2 12.52 1.56 -3.80
C ILE A 2 11.93 0.35 -4.50
N ALA A 3 12.02 -0.83 -3.89
CA ALA A 3 11.38 -2.05 -4.39
C ALA A 3 9.97 -2.20 -3.80
N THR A 4 9.04 -2.80 -4.57
CA THR A 4 7.69 -3.08 -4.10
C THR A 4 7.31 -4.53 -4.36
N LEU A 5 6.84 -5.23 -3.35
CA LEU A 5 6.38 -6.61 -3.44
C LEU A 5 4.85 -6.68 -3.49
N THR A 6 4.32 -7.33 -4.53
CA THR A 6 2.88 -7.63 -4.68
C THR A 6 2.70 -9.13 -4.91
N PRO A 7 2.54 -9.95 -3.86
CA PRO A 7 2.39 -11.39 -4.03
C PRO A 7 1.07 -11.79 -4.71
N ASN A 8 0.01 -10.99 -4.56
CA ASN A 8 -1.34 -11.32 -5.04
C ASN A 8 -1.91 -10.19 -5.92
N PRO A 9 -1.32 -9.94 -7.09
CA PRO A 9 -1.79 -8.93 -8.03
C PRO A 9 -3.20 -9.25 -8.53
N CYS A 10 -3.88 -8.26 -9.12
CA CYS A 10 -5.25 -8.42 -9.60
C CYS A 10 -5.53 -7.58 -10.85
N ILE A 11 -6.71 -7.79 -11.42
CA ILE A 11 -7.38 -6.82 -12.30
C ILE A 11 -8.37 -6.04 -11.45
N ASP A 12 -8.13 -4.75 -11.26
CA ASP A 12 -9.07 -3.82 -10.64
C ASP A 12 -10.11 -3.40 -11.66
N LYS A 13 -11.36 -3.88 -11.47
CA LYS A 13 -12.47 -3.62 -12.36
C LYS A 13 -13.52 -2.75 -11.69
N THR A 14 -13.76 -1.56 -12.23
CA THR A 14 -14.81 -0.67 -11.76
C THR A 14 -16.00 -0.74 -12.71
N VAL A 15 -17.19 -0.99 -12.16
CA VAL A 15 -18.44 -0.99 -12.89
C VAL A 15 -19.46 -0.08 -12.22
N SER A 16 -20.40 0.49 -12.98
CA SER A 16 -21.55 1.19 -12.42
C SER A 16 -22.84 0.43 -12.70
N VAL A 17 -23.79 0.54 -11.77
CA VAL A 17 -25.16 0.10 -11.93
C VAL A 17 -26.10 1.25 -11.55
N PRO A 18 -27.21 1.47 -12.27
CA PRO A 18 -28.17 2.51 -11.89
C PRO A 18 -28.73 2.32 -10.48
N HIS A 19 -28.95 1.06 -10.09
CA HIS A 19 -29.41 0.63 -8.78
C HIS A 19 -29.00 -0.83 -8.56
N PHE A 20 -28.38 -1.14 -7.42
CA PHE A 20 -27.97 -2.51 -7.07
C PHE A 20 -29.05 -3.21 -6.27
N ASP A 21 -29.67 -4.23 -6.87
CA ASP A 21 -30.70 -5.05 -6.26
C ASP A 21 -30.14 -6.42 -5.83
N ILE A 22 -30.26 -6.73 -4.55
CA ILE A 22 -29.94 -8.06 -4.03
C ILE A 22 -31.00 -9.06 -4.51
N GLY A 23 -30.55 -10.22 -5.00
CA GLY A 23 -31.41 -11.29 -5.46
C GLY A 23 -32.02 -11.09 -6.87
N LYS A 24 -31.59 -10.07 -7.60
CA LYS A 24 -31.99 -9.82 -8.99
C LYS A 24 -30.79 -9.77 -9.94
N THR A 25 -31.08 -9.84 -11.24
CA THR A 25 -30.06 -9.59 -12.26
C THR A 25 -29.76 -8.10 -12.35
N ASN A 26 -28.53 -7.72 -12.04
CA ASN A 26 -28.03 -6.38 -12.22
C ASN A 26 -27.26 -6.26 -13.54
N ARG A 27 -27.53 -5.23 -14.35
CA ARG A 27 -26.79 -4.94 -15.58
C ARG A 27 -25.85 -3.79 -15.31
N ALA A 28 -24.55 -4.05 -15.47
CA ALA A 28 -23.50 -3.10 -15.15
C ALA A 28 -22.84 -2.54 -16.41
N LYS A 29 -22.44 -1.28 -16.37
CA LYS A 29 -21.54 -0.66 -17.35
C LYS A 29 -20.12 -0.71 -16.81
N ILE A 30 -19.19 -1.26 -17.58
CA ILE A 30 -17.76 -1.21 -17.24
C ILE A 30 -17.29 0.23 -17.42
N LEU A 31 -16.79 0.81 -16.36
CA LEU A 31 -16.17 2.13 -16.37
C LEU A 31 -14.68 2.02 -16.62
N ARG A 32 -14.01 1.02 -15.99
CA ARG A 32 -12.58 0.86 -16.04
C ARG A 32 -12.15 -0.57 -15.73
N SER A 33 -10.97 -0.96 -16.23
CA SER A 33 -10.31 -2.22 -15.92
C SER A 33 -8.80 -1.99 -16.02
N ASP A 34 -8.10 -2.09 -14.90
CA ASP A 34 -6.66 -1.84 -14.80
C ASP A 34 -5.96 -3.01 -14.12
N VAL A 35 -4.68 -3.16 -14.39
CA VAL A 35 -3.81 -4.00 -13.57
C VAL A 35 -3.63 -3.32 -12.23
N GLY A 36 -3.79 -4.06 -11.14
CA GLY A 36 -3.75 -3.56 -9.78
C GLY A 36 -3.08 -4.53 -8.80
N GLY A 37 -3.10 -4.12 -7.57
CA GLY A 37 -2.48 -4.74 -6.40
C GLY A 37 -1.70 -3.70 -5.61
N LYS A 38 -1.76 -3.75 -4.28
CA LYS A 38 -1.24 -2.67 -3.42
C LYS A 38 0.22 -2.29 -3.77
N GLY A 39 1.16 -3.24 -3.83
CA GLY A 39 2.56 -2.93 -4.14
C GLY A 39 2.77 -2.40 -5.56
N LEU A 40 2.00 -2.88 -6.56
CA LEU A 40 2.03 -2.32 -7.91
C LEU A 40 1.55 -0.87 -7.92
N ASN A 41 0.51 -0.56 -7.14
CA ASN A 41 0.04 0.80 -6.97
C ASN A 41 1.10 1.68 -6.31
N VAL A 42 1.84 1.15 -5.31
CA VAL A 42 2.99 1.87 -4.73
C VAL A 42 4.04 2.17 -5.80
N SER A 43 4.43 1.20 -6.65
CA SER A 43 5.36 1.44 -7.76
C SER A 43 4.85 2.48 -8.74
N LEU A 44 3.56 2.42 -9.11
CA LEU A 44 2.95 3.39 -10.02
C LEU A 44 2.96 4.81 -9.42
N ALA A 45 2.66 4.93 -8.12
CA ALA A 45 2.71 6.21 -7.42
C ALA A 45 4.16 6.74 -7.30
N LEU A 46 5.13 5.90 -6.94
CA LEU A 46 6.55 6.25 -6.91
C LEU A 46 7.02 6.77 -8.27
N ARG A 47 6.67 6.06 -9.35
CA ARG A 47 6.99 6.50 -10.71
C ARG A 47 6.34 7.82 -11.05
N GLY A 48 5.09 8.02 -10.61
CA GLY A 48 4.38 9.30 -10.72
C GLY A 48 5.04 10.44 -9.97
N LEU A 49 5.73 10.14 -8.86
CA LEU A 49 6.55 11.07 -8.07
C LEU A 49 8.00 11.19 -8.59
N GLU A 50 8.30 10.62 -9.76
CA GLU A 50 9.62 10.63 -10.39
C GLU A 50 10.70 9.86 -9.60
N CYS A 51 10.30 8.92 -8.71
CA CYS A 51 11.20 8.05 -7.98
C CYS A 51 11.52 6.78 -8.75
N ASP A 52 12.78 6.31 -8.61
CA ASP A 52 13.18 5.02 -9.17
C ASP A 52 12.61 3.87 -8.33
N THR A 53 11.92 2.95 -9.02
CA THR A 53 11.26 1.81 -8.39
C THR A 53 11.38 0.55 -9.24
N ILE A 54 11.31 -0.61 -8.59
CA ILE A 54 11.19 -1.93 -9.22
C ILE A 54 10.03 -2.70 -8.58
N ALA A 55 9.19 -3.34 -9.42
CA ALA A 55 8.06 -4.13 -8.96
C ALA A 55 8.39 -5.63 -8.94
N LEU A 56 8.08 -6.29 -7.83
CA LEU A 56 8.27 -7.72 -7.59
C LEU A 56 6.94 -8.40 -7.29
N GLY A 57 6.84 -9.70 -7.52
CA GLY A 57 5.66 -10.49 -7.19
C GLY A 57 5.52 -11.74 -8.04
N PHE A 58 4.31 -12.26 -8.08
CA PHE A 58 3.94 -13.32 -9.02
C PHE A 58 3.30 -12.74 -10.28
N ASP A 59 3.58 -13.37 -11.41
CA ASP A 59 2.86 -13.15 -12.66
C ASP A 59 2.06 -14.41 -13.01
N PHE A 60 0.73 -14.31 -12.89
CA PHE A 60 -0.17 -15.42 -13.21
C PHE A 60 -0.41 -15.48 -14.71
N THR A 61 0.36 -16.36 -15.38
CA THR A 61 0.35 -16.55 -16.83
C THR A 61 -0.76 -17.52 -17.26
N GLY A 62 -2.01 -17.05 -17.27
CA GLY A 62 -3.14 -17.81 -17.76
C GLY A 62 -3.10 -18.10 -19.27
N GLU A 63 -4.14 -18.76 -19.82
CA GLU A 63 -4.21 -19.16 -21.25
C GLU A 63 -4.01 -18.00 -22.24
N HIS A 64 -4.29 -16.77 -21.82
CA HIS A 64 -4.19 -15.56 -22.65
C HIS A 64 -2.97 -14.69 -22.32
N GLY A 65 -2.04 -15.17 -21.50
CA GLY A 65 -0.94 -14.39 -20.95
C GLY A 65 -1.39 -13.40 -19.86
N SER A 66 -0.42 -12.75 -19.26
CA SER A 66 -0.69 -11.73 -18.22
C SER A 66 -0.44 -10.33 -18.79
N PRO A 67 -1.33 -9.36 -18.50
CA PRO A 67 -1.11 -7.96 -18.86
C PRO A 67 -0.08 -7.27 -17.94
N LEU A 68 0.39 -7.93 -16.88
CA LEU A 68 1.16 -7.34 -15.80
C LEU A 68 2.49 -6.74 -16.28
N LYS A 69 3.36 -7.58 -16.88
CA LYS A 69 4.67 -7.15 -17.40
C LYS A 69 4.53 -6.04 -18.46
N ALA A 70 3.57 -6.21 -19.38
CA ALA A 70 3.32 -5.22 -20.42
C ALA A 70 2.86 -3.86 -19.84
N THR A 71 2.00 -3.90 -18.81
CA THR A 71 1.52 -2.68 -18.13
C THR A 71 2.65 -1.97 -17.41
N MET A 72 3.50 -2.70 -16.68
CA MET A 72 4.65 -2.11 -15.99
C MET A 72 5.65 -1.52 -16.98
N ALA A 73 5.98 -2.24 -18.05
CA ALA A 73 6.86 -1.76 -19.11
C ALA A 73 6.33 -0.48 -19.79
N ALA A 74 5.02 -0.41 -20.09
CA ALA A 74 4.39 0.78 -20.66
C ALA A 74 4.45 2.00 -19.73
N ARG A 75 4.63 1.79 -18.43
CA ARG A 75 4.81 2.85 -17.41
C ARG A 75 6.28 3.14 -17.11
N GLY A 76 7.21 2.46 -17.78
CA GLY A 76 8.64 2.60 -17.53
C GLY A 76 9.06 2.11 -16.14
N ILE A 77 8.36 1.12 -15.58
CA ILE A 77 8.65 0.51 -14.30
C ILE A 77 9.34 -0.83 -14.55
N PRO A 78 10.62 -0.98 -14.19
CA PRO A 78 11.27 -2.27 -14.15
C PRO A 78 10.50 -3.25 -13.27
N CYS A 79 10.42 -4.50 -13.67
CA CYS A 79 9.75 -5.52 -12.89
C CYS A 79 10.48 -6.86 -12.98
N SER A 80 10.43 -7.61 -11.89
CA SER A 80 10.91 -8.98 -11.80
C SER A 80 9.83 -9.83 -11.14
N PHE A 81 9.18 -10.69 -11.91
CA PHE A 81 8.08 -11.52 -11.46
C PHE A 81 8.40 -12.99 -11.64
N ILE A 82 7.97 -13.81 -10.67
CA ILE A 82 7.97 -15.26 -10.77
C ILE A 82 6.72 -15.68 -11.56
N ASP A 83 6.92 -16.29 -12.73
CA ASP A 83 5.83 -16.79 -13.54
C ASP A 83 5.22 -18.04 -12.89
N VAL A 84 3.91 -18.00 -12.65
CA VAL A 84 3.16 -19.10 -12.02
C VAL A 84 1.89 -19.40 -12.82
N PRO A 85 1.41 -20.67 -12.83
CA PRO A 85 0.16 -21.00 -13.47
C PRO A 85 -1.04 -20.36 -12.78
N GLY A 86 -2.09 -20.05 -13.53
CA GLY A 86 -3.33 -19.44 -13.03
C GLY A 86 -3.67 -18.16 -13.76
N GLN A 87 -4.80 -17.56 -13.41
CA GLN A 87 -5.24 -16.27 -13.95
C GLN A 87 -5.21 -15.21 -12.84
N LEU A 88 -4.88 -13.97 -13.20
CA LEU A 88 -5.01 -12.84 -12.29
C LEU A 88 -6.45 -12.80 -11.75
N ARG A 89 -6.58 -12.69 -10.43
CA ARG A 89 -7.87 -12.46 -9.77
C ARG A 89 -8.46 -11.13 -10.19
N THR A 90 -9.78 -11.01 -10.10
CA THR A 90 -10.47 -9.75 -10.35
C THR A 90 -11.00 -9.17 -9.03
N CYS A 91 -10.67 -7.91 -8.78
CA CYS A 91 -11.25 -7.12 -7.71
C CYS A 91 -12.28 -6.18 -8.32
N THR A 92 -13.57 -6.50 -8.16
CA THR A 92 -14.65 -5.75 -8.78
C THR A 92 -15.26 -4.74 -7.81
N LYS A 93 -15.28 -3.48 -8.21
CA LYS A 93 -15.95 -2.39 -7.51
C LYS A 93 -17.22 -2.02 -8.25
N ILE A 94 -18.35 -2.16 -7.58
CA ILE A 94 -19.69 -1.89 -8.12
C ILE A 94 -20.16 -0.57 -7.53
N PHE A 95 -20.21 0.48 -8.33
CA PHE A 95 -20.77 1.77 -7.92
C PHE A 95 -22.28 1.79 -8.15
N ASP A 96 -23.07 1.88 -7.07
CA ASP A 96 -24.50 2.09 -7.11
C ASP A 96 -24.79 3.58 -7.28
N GLU A 97 -25.23 3.98 -8.47
CA GLU A 97 -25.47 5.38 -8.81
C GLU A 97 -26.59 6.02 -7.99
N SER A 98 -27.59 5.19 -7.60
CA SER A 98 -28.76 5.68 -6.85
C SER A 98 -28.45 5.96 -5.39
N ARG A 99 -27.61 5.12 -4.77
CA ARG A 99 -27.26 5.23 -3.34
C ARG A 99 -25.91 5.92 -3.10
N LYS A 100 -25.14 6.13 -4.17
CA LYS A 100 -23.76 6.68 -4.09
C LYS A 100 -22.83 5.85 -3.20
N HIS A 101 -23.02 4.54 -3.20
CA HIS A 101 -22.20 3.57 -2.46
C HIS A 101 -21.41 2.68 -3.41
N THR A 102 -20.24 2.23 -2.93
CA THR A 102 -19.44 1.24 -3.62
C THR A 102 -19.51 -0.08 -2.87
N ILE A 103 -19.69 -1.17 -3.61
CA ILE A 103 -19.62 -2.56 -3.12
C ILE A 103 -18.35 -3.15 -3.70
N GLU A 104 -17.55 -3.81 -2.88
CA GLU A 104 -16.31 -4.46 -3.32
C GLU A 104 -16.49 -5.99 -3.30
N LEU A 105 -16.13 -6.63 -4.40
CA LEU A 105 -16.07 -8.07 -4.56
C LEU A 105 -14.63 -8.43 -4.94
N ASN A 106 -13.89 -8.94 -3.99
CA ASN A 106 -12.48 -9.28 -4.17
C ASN A 106 -12.33 -10.81 -4.23
N GLU A 107 -11.89 -11.32 -5.38
CA GLU A 107 -11.53 -12.72 -5.52
C GLU A 107 -10.28 -13.04 -4.69
N TYR A 108 -10.19 -14.27 -4.17
CA TYR A 108 -9.01 -14.73 -3.44
C TYR A 108 -7.76 -14.85 -4.32
N GLY A 109 -7.96 -15.19 -5.58
CA GLY A 109 -6.89 -15.48 -6.52
C GLY A 109 -6.46 -16.96 -6.53
N PRO A 110 -5.60 -17.34 -7.47
CA PRO A 110 -5.07 -18.69 -7.56
C PRO A 110 -4.09 -18.98 -6.41
N SER A 111 -3.84 -20.28 -6.17
CA SER A 111 -2.81 -20.71 -5.23
C SER A 111 -1.48 -20.86 -5.94
N VAL A 112 -0.39 -20.64 -5.20
CA VAL A 112 0.99 -20.90 -5.64
C VAL A 112 1.58 -22.08 -4.86
N THR A 113 2.64 -22.68 -5.41
CA THR A 113 3.37 -23.74 -4.71
C THR A 113 4.35 -23.15 -3.70
N GLU A 114 4.83 -23.97 -2.76
CA GLU A 114 5.85 -23.57 -1.82
C GLU A 114 7.16 -23.22 -2.54
N GLU A 115 7.53 -23.96 -3.59
CA GLU A 115 8.72 -23.68 -4.40
C GLU A 115 8.64 -22.30 -5.07
N ALA A 116 7.47 -21.90 -5.58
CA ALA A 116 7.28 -20.57 -6.12
C ALA A 116 7.41 -19.48 -5.03
N GLY A 117 6.94 -19.78 -3.81
CA GLY A 117 7.15 -18.93 -2.64
C GLY A 117 8.62 -18.74 -2.29
N GLU A 118 9.41 -19.80 -2.29
CA GLU A 118 10.87 -19.75 -2.04
C GLU A 118 11.57 -18.93 -3.12
N LEU A 119 11.25 -19.15 -4.40
CA LEU A 119 11.82 -18.35 -5.50
C LEU A 119 11.51 -16.87 -5.36
N LEU A 120 10.30 -16.51 -4.92
CA LEU A 120 9.94 -15.12 -4.70
C LEU A 120 10.68 -14.53 -3.49
N LEU A 121 10.88 -15.31 -2.43
CA LEU A 121 11.65 -14.91 -1.26
C LEU A 121 13.13 -14.64 -1.62
N GLU A 122 13.76 -15.53 -2.38
CA GLU A 122 15.11 -15.32 -2.89
C GLU A 122 15.22 -14.06 -3.76
N LEU A 123 14.26 -13.85 -4.66
CA LEU A 123 14.20 -12.66 -5.50
C LEU A 123 14.07 -11.37 -4.68
N VAL A 124 13.25 -11.38 -3.63
CA VAL A 124 13.08 -10.26 -2.68
C VAL A 124 14.41 -9.92 -2.01
N ALA A 125 15.10 -10.91 -1.46
CA ALA A 125 16.37 -10.72 -0.76
C ALA A 125 17.46 -10.17 -1.70
N GLN A 126 17.60 -10.75 -2.89
CA GLN A 126 18.56 -10.31 -3.91
C GLN A 126 18.30 -8.87 -4.36
N THR A 127 17.02 -8.54 -4.62
CA THR A 127 16.65 -7.19 -5.09
C THR A 127 16.88 -6.13 -4.00
N ALA A 128 16.64 -6.47 -2.73
CA ALA A 128 16.79 -5.58 -1.61
C ALA A 128 18.24 -5.05 -1.44
N ALA A 129 19.25 -5.79 -1.92
CA ALA A 129 20.66 -5.38 -1.84
C ALA A 129 20.97 -4.05 -2.55
N ASP A 130 20.20 -3.72 -3.59
CA ASP A 130 20.33 -2.49 -4.38
C ASP A 130 19.27 -1.43 -4.03
N CYS A 131 18.53 -1.62 -2.94
CA CYS A 131 17.41 -0.76 -2.56
C CYS A 131 17.59 -0.11 -1.20
N ASP A 132 17.08 1.13 -1.07
CA ASP A 132 17.00 1.85 0.22
C ASP A 132 15.81 1.36 1.04
N PHE A 133 14.71 1.05 0.33
CA PHE A 133 13.46 0.57 0.89
C PHE A 133 12.89 -0.57 0.05
N ILE A 134 12.22 -1.49 0.73
CA ILE A 134 11.36 -2.49 0.10
C ILE A 134 9.99 -2.52 0.80
N THR A 135 8.89 -2.46 0.02
CA THR A 135 7.53 -2.48 0.56
C THR A 135 6.88 -3.84 0.34
N PHE A 136 6.30 -4.42 1.37
CA PHE A 136 5.48 -5.63 1.32
C PHE A 136 4.02 -5.23 1.45
N SER A 137 3.25 -5.38 0.39
CA SER A 137 1.93 -4.75 0.34
C SER A 137 0.83 -5.70 -0.13
N GLY A 138 -0.28 -5.69 0.61
CA GLY A 138 -1.50 -6.42 0.27
C GLY A 138 -1.58 -7.83 0.83
N SER A 139 -2.52 -8.61 0.29
CA SER A 139 -2.79 -9.99 0.69
C SER A 139 -1.86 -10.99 0.01
N LEU A 140 -1.84 -12.21 0.51
CA LEU A 140 -1.14 -13.34 -0.09
C LEU A 140 -2.08 -14.16 -0.99
N PRO A 141 -1.58 -14.81 -2.05
CA PRO A 141 -2.30 -15.88 -2.74
C PRO A 141 -2.39 -17.11 -1.85
N GLY A 142 -3.32 -18.02 -2.17
CA GLY A 142 -3.35 -19.33 -1.53
C GLY A 142 -2.04 -20.08 -1.69
N GLY A 143 -1.72 -20.97 -0.74
CA GLY A 143 -0.47 -21.76 -0.74
C GLY A 143 0.69 -21.13 0.02
N LEU A 144 0.66 -19.80 0.28
CA LEU A 144 1.62 -19.15 1.17
C LEU A 144 1.07 -19.04 2.60
N GLY A 145 1.91 -19.31 3.58
CA GLY A 145 1.57 -19.10 4.99
C GLY A 145 1.49 -17.63 5.37
N SER A 146 0.71 -17.29 6.39
CA SER A 146 0.61 -15.94 6.93
C SER A 146 1.92 -15.38 7.51
N ASP A 147 2.97 -16.20 7.61
CA ASP A 147 4.35 -15.84 7.97
C ASP A 147 5.21 -15.40 6.79
N PHE A 148 4.68 -15.37 5.57
CA PHE A 148 5.49 -15.10 4.36
C PHE A 148 6.19 -13.74 4.43
N TYR A 149 5.51 -12.67 4.87
CA TYR A 149 6.14 -11.35 5.02
C TYR A 149 7.21 -11.32 6.14
N PHE A 150 7.01 -12.09 7.21
CA PHE A 150 8.04 -12.29 8.22
C PHE A 150 9.30 -12.91 7.58
N ARG A 151 9.14 -14.01 6.83
CA ARG A 151 10.24 -14.70 6.16
C ARG A 151 10.97 -13.82 5.15
N CYS A 152 10.23 -13.03 4.35
CA CYS A 152 10.81 -12.04 3.44
C CYS A 152 11.62 -10.96 4.19
N ALA A 153 11.09 -10.44 5.31
CA ALA A 153 11.78 -9.43 6.10
C ALA A 153 13.05 -9.97 6.75
N GLU A 154 13.03 -11.21 7.26
CA GLU A 154 14.21 -11.90 7.77
C GLU A 154 15.28 -12.08 6.67
N ALA A 155 14.88 -12.50 5.47
CA ALA A 155 15.79 -12.67 4.35
C ALA A 155 16.43 -11.33 3.94
N VAL A 156 15.63 -10.25 3.87
CA VAL A 156 16.14 -8.90 3.61
C VAL A 156 17.11 -8.46 4.70
N ARG A 157 16.78 -8.65 5.98
CA ARG A 157 17.66 -8.29 7.10
C ARG A 157 19.00 -9.01 7.04
N ASN A 158 19.02 -10.27 6.62
CA ASN A 158 20.23 -11.08 6.54
C ASN A 158 21.12 -10.71 5.34
N GLU A 159 20.53 -10.47 4.17
CA GLU A 159 21.27 -10.24 2.91
C GLU A 159 21.48 -8.76 2.57
N ALA A 160 20.55 -7.89 2.99
CA ALA A 160 20.54 -6.47 2.71
C ALA A 160 20.24 -5.62 3.97
N PRO A 161 21.06 -5.63 5.02
CA PRO A 161 20.76 -5.03 6.32
C PRO A 161 20.56 -3.50 6.27
N ASN A 162 20.97 -2.84 5.19
CA ASN A 162 20.74 -1.41 4.98
C ASN A 162 19.38 -1.11 4.33
N CYS A 163 18.74 -2.08 3.71
CA CYS A 163 17.42 -1.93 3.09
C CYS A 163 16.34 -1.94 4.17
N LYS A 164 15.53 -0.90 4.20
CA LYS A 164 14.46 -0.73 5.20
C LYS A 164 13.18 -1.37 4.71
N VAL A 165 12.61 -2.29 5.50
CA VAL A 165 11.37 -2.98 5.19
C VAL A 165 10.18 -2.15 5.63
N VAL A 166 9.22 -1.94 4.72
CA VAL A 166 7.93 -1.28 4.95
C VAL A 166 6.81 -2.30 4.75
N VAL A 167 5.87 -2.42 5.69
CA VAL A 167 4.76 -3.37 5.59
C VAL A 167 3.42 -2.64 5.55
N ASP A 168 2.65 -2.86 4.49
CA ASP A 168 1.26 -2.42 4.33
C ASP A 168 0.34 -3.63 4.16
N ALA A 169 0.08 -4.29 5.27
CA ALA A 169 -0.78 -5.47 5.38
C ALA A 169 -1.70 -5.33 6.60
N GLU A 170 -2.63 -6.25 6.75
CA GLU A 170 -3.61 -6.25 7.83
C GLU A 170 -3.71 -7.62 8.54
N GLY A 171 -4.32 -7.62 9.73
CA GLY A 171 -4.64 -8.81 10.49
C GLY A 171 -3.44 -9.68 10.84
N GLU A 172 -3.60 -11.01 10.74
CA GLU A 172 -2.57 -11.99 11.09
C GLU A 172 -1.27 -11.83 10.29
N LEU A 173 -1.40 -11.46 9.00
CA LEU A 173 -0.25 -11.24 8.12
C LEU A 173 0.64 -10.10 8.63
N LEU A 174 0.03 -8.99 9.05
CA LEU A 174 0.76 -7.88 9.68
C LEU A 174 1.36 -8.32 11.02
N LEU A 175 0.56 -8.93 11.91
CA LEU A 175 1.03 -9.37 13.23
C LEU A 175 2.27 -10.25 13.15
N LYS A 176 2.30 -11.24 12.26
CA LYS A 176 3.49 -12.08 12.06
C LYS A 176 4.68 -11.33 11.48
N ALA A 177 4.43 -10.36 10.58
CA ALA A 177 5.51 -9.55 10.02
C ALA A 177 6.21 -8.67 11.07
N LEU A 178 5.52 -8.29 12.16
CA LEU A 178 6.09 -7.46 13.23
C LEU A 178 7.26 -8.15 13.95
N ASP A 179 7.27 -9.49 14.05
CA ASP A 179 8.34 -10.24 14.69
C ASP A 179 9.70 -10.07 13.96
N ALA A 180 9.68 -9.70 12.68
CA ALA A 180 10.86 -9.32 11.92
C ALA A 180 11.29 -7.85 12.09
N GLN A 181 10.62 -7.09 12.97
CA GLN A 181 10.97 -5.71 13.28
C GLN A 181 11.04 -4.79 12.04
N PRO A 182 9.98 -4.69 11.22
CA PRO A 182 10.00 -3.84 10.06
C PRO A 182 10.26 -2.38 10.44
N PHE A 183 10.90 -1.63 9.52
CA PHE A 183 11.20 -0.22 9.73
C PHE A 183 9.93 0.63 9.84
N LEU A 184 8.93 0.35 8.97
CA LEU A 184 7.67 1.09 8.95
C LEU A 184 6.49 0.14 8.74
N ILE A 185 5.41 0.38 9.47
CA ILE A 185 4.08 -0.17 9.15
C ILE A 185 3.09 0.97 8.90
N LYS A 186 2.11 0.73 7.99
CA LYS A 186 1.09 1.74 7.66
C LYS A 186 -0.33 1.16 7.66
N PRO A 187 -0.97 0.88 8.78
CA PRO A 187 -2.40 0.59 8.84
C PRO A 187 -3.25 1.87 8.68
N ASN A 188 -4.52 1.74 8.29
CA ASN A 188 -5.51 2.77 8.59
C ASN A 188 -6.00 2.61 10.03
N ILE A 189 -6.76 3.61 10.54
CA ILE A 189 -7.19 3.62 11.95
C ILE A 189 -8.04 2.40 12.30
N ASN A 190 -8.91 1.92 11.40
CA ASN A 190 -9.74 0.74 11.64
C ASN A 190 -8.90 -0.55 11.64
N GLU A 191 -7.97 -0.68 10.69
CA GLU A 191 -7.00 -1.79 10.63
C GLU A 191 -6.13 -1.81 11.89
N PHE A 192 -5.65 -0.65 12.33
CA PHE A 192 -4.86 -0.51 13.56
C PHE A 192 -5.64 -0.99 14.78
N GLN A 193 -6.84 -0.47 14.98
CA GLN A 193 -7.69 -0.87 16.12
C GLN A 193 -8.02 -2.36 16.09
N ALA A 194 -8.40 -2.89 14.93
CA ALA A 194 -8.76 -4.31 14.77
C ALA A 194 -7.54 -5.25 14.97
N THR A 195 -6.37 -4.88 14.41
CA THR A 195 -5.17 -5.72 14.48
C THR A 195 -4.59 -5.78 15.89
N PHE A 196 -4.56 -4.67 16.61
CA PHE A 196 -3.95 -4.58 17.94
C PHE A 196 -4.97 -4.72 19.09
N GLY A 197 -6.26 -4.88 18.79
CA GLY A 197 -7.30 -5.03 19.81
C GLY A 197 -7.45 -3.79 20.70
N VAL A 198 -7.18 -2.60 20.15
CA VAL A 198 -7.27 -1.34 20.86
C VAL A 198 -8.44 -0.50 20.34
N ASN A 199 -8.95 0.37 21.18
CA ASN A 199 -9.95 1.35 20.79
C ASN A 199 -9.42 2.72 21.16
N VAL A 200 -9.32 3.63 20.19
CA VAL A 200 -8.77 4.96 20.37
C VAL A 200 -9.78 6.00 19.91
N SER A 201 -10.02 7.02 20.73
CA SER A 201 -11.02 8.06 20.48
C SER A 201 -10.40 9.43 20.16
N GLY A 202 -9.06 9.52 20.14
CA GLY A 202 -8.35 10.76 19.84
C GLY A 202 -6.86 10.55 19.66
N LEU A 203 -6.17 11.64 19.28
CA LEU A 203 -4.75 11.59 18.92
C LEU A 203 -3.84 11.25 20.12
N GLU A 204 -4.20 11.64 21.33
CA GLU A 204 -3.43 11.32 22.55
C GLU A 204 -3.44 9.81 22.82
N GLU A 205 -4.65 9.20 22.79
CA GLU A 205 -4.79 7.74 22.95
C GLU A 205 -4.13 6.98 21.83
N LEU A 206 -4.19 7.51 20.60
CA LEU A 206 -3.49 6.92 19.44
C LEU A 206 -1.98 6.95 19.65
N ASP A 207 -1.40 8.08 20.09
CA ASP A 207 0.04 8.19 20.33
C ASP A 207 0.50 7.21 21.41
N GLU A 208 -0.23 7.11 22.53
CA GLU A 208 0.08 6.13 23.57
C GLU A 208 0.04 4.68 23.08
N ALA A 209 -0.99 4.33 22.29
CA ALA A 209 -1.14 3.00 21.74
C ALA A 209 -0.01 2.68 20.73
N VAL A 210 0.26 3.60 19.81
CA VAL A 210 1.32 3.45 18.81
C VAL A 210 2.69 3.34 19.45
N LEU A 211 2.99 4.17 20.47
CA LEU A 211 4.27 4.12 21.18
C LEU A 211 4.50 2.75 21.86
N LYS A 212 3.45 2.17 22.45
CA LYS A 212 3.52 0.80 23.00
C LYS A 212 3.86 -0.23 21.93
N ILE A 213 3.25 -0.12 20.76
CA ILE A 213 3.49 -1.04 19.63
C ILE A 213 4.91 -0.87 19.08
N ILE A 214 5.38 0.37 18.87
CA ILE A 214 6.75 0.64 18.44
C ILE A 214 7.76 -0.02 19.38
N ARG A 215 7.59 0.14 20.68
CA ARG A 215 8.49 -0.42 21.70
C ARG A 215 8.40 -1.92 21.81
N LEU A 216 7.17 -2.47 21.74
CA LEU A 216 6.94 -3.90 21.86
C LEU A 216 7.62 -4.69 20.73
N TYR A 217 7.53 -4.16 19.51
CA TYR A 217 8.05 -4.82 18.31
C TYR A 217 9.35 -4.20 17.76
N SER A 218 9.92 -3.21 18.45
CA SER A 218 11.14 -2.51 18.03
C SER A 218 11.04 -1.95 16.60
N LEU A 219 9.90 -1.33 16.28
CA LEU A 219 9.66 -0.72 14.97
C LEU A 219 10.41 0.61 14.83
N GLY A 220 10.86 0.95 13.63
CA GLY A 220 11.43 2.27 13.36
C GLY A 220 10.37 3.35 13.40
N MET A 221 9.20 3.11 12.79
CA MET A 221 8.07 4.05 12.81
C MET A 221 6.73 3.37 12.50
N VAL A 222 5.64 4.04 12.85
CA VAL A 222 4.26 3.67 12.51
C VAL A 222 3.58 4.89 11.90
N CYS A 223 2.93 4.71 10.75
CA CYS A 223 2.04 5.71 10.17
C CYS A 223 0.60 5.18 10.20
N VAL A 224 -0.35 5.95 10.74
CA VAL A 224 -1.77 5.59 10.78
C VAL A 224 -2.56 6.57 9.92
N SER A 225 -3.17 6.09 8.83
CA SER A 225 -4.06 6.92 8.01
C SER A 225 -5.45 7.01 8.62
N MET A 226 -6.04 8.22 8.63
CA MET A 226 -7.31 8.54 9.30
C MET A 226 -8.35 9.10 8.32
N GLY A 227 -8.25 8.73 7.04
CA GLY A 227 -9.17 9.17 6.00
C GLY A 227 -9.25 10.68 5.86
N GLY A 228 -10.46 11.23 5.91
CA GLY A 228 -10.69 12.68 5.77
C GLY A 228 -10.16 13.54 6.93
N GLU A 229 -9.72 12.93 8.03
CA GLU A 229 -9.08 13.67 9.12
C GLU A 229 -7.60 13.94 8.85
N GLY A 230 -6.94 13.07 8.08
CA GLY A 230 -5.52 13.19 7.77
C GLY A 230 -4.73 11.93 8.10
N ALA A 231 -3.53 12.08 8.66
CA ALA A 231 -2.70 10.97 9.07
C ALA A 231 -1.81 11.32 10.28
N TYR A 232 -1.41 10.29 10.98
CA TYR A 232 -0.50 10.33 12.11
C TYR A 232 0.76 9.52 11.79
N ILE A 233 1.93 9.98 12.27
CA ILE A 233 3.19 9.24 12.16
C ILE A 233 3.98 9.37 13.47
N ALA A 234 4.62 8.29 13.91
CA ALA A 234 5.48 8.30 15.06
C ALA A 234 6.71 7.39 14.93
N THR A 235 7.75 7.78 15.62
CA THR A 235 8.91 6.97 16.03
C THR A 235 8.87 6.80 17.56
N ASP A 236 9.88 6.17 18.17
CA ASP A 236 9.98 6.14 19.65
C ASP A 236 10.15 7.53 20.28
N GLU A 237 10.74 8.50 19.54
CA GLU A 237 11.08 9.82 20.05
C GLU A 237 10.07 10.91 19.67
N GLN A 238 9.45 10.82 18.51
CA GLN A 238 8.64 11.88 17.93
C GLN A 238 7.29 11.37 17.44
N ALA A 239 6.28 12.24 17.48
CA ALA A 239 4.96 11.97 16.90
C ALA A 239 4.36 13.24 16.31
N TYR A 240 3.77 13.11 15.13
CA TYR A 240 3.13 14.20 14.39
C TYR A 240 1.79 13.76 13.83
N PHE A 241 0.88 14.70 13.75
CA PHE A 241 -0.39 14.60 13.02
C PHE A 241 -0.38 15.64 11.90
N CYS A 242 -0.83 15.25 10.71
CA CYS A 242 -1.04 16.14 9.57
C CYS A 242 -2.50 16.05 9.14
N SER A 243 -3.21 17.18 9.10
CA SER A 243 -4.59 17.21 8.62
C SER A 243 -4.69 16.87 7.13
N ALA A 244 -5.85 16.34 6.69
CA ALA A 244 -6.08 16.08 5.28
C ALA A 244 -6.08 17.37 4.46
N LEU A 245 -5.53 17.30 3.26
CA LEU A 245 -5.64 18.39 2.28
C LEU A 245 -7.07 18.47 1.72
N GLN A 246 -7.52 19.68 1.46
CA GLN A 246 -8.85 19.91 0.88
C GLN A 246 -8.79 19.70 -0.64
N VAL A 247 -9.33 18.57 -1.10
CA VAL A 247 -9.39 18.20 -2.51
C VAL A 247 -10.80 17.71 -2.88
N GLU A 248 -11.15 17.81 -4.16
CA GLU A 248 -12.34 17.14 -4.68
C GLU A 248 -12.08 15.64 -4.75
N VAL A 249 -12.75 14.87 -3.90
CA VAL A 249 -12.60 13.42 -3.86
C VAL A 249 -13.35 12.77 -5.02
N ARG A 250 -12.63 12.10 -5.93
CA ARG A 250 -13.19 11.38 -7.08
C ARG A 250 -13.12 9.87 -6.91
N SER A 251 -12.08 9.38 -6.21
CA SER A 251 -11.92 7.96 -5.90
C SER A 251 -11.08 7.81 -4.63
N LEU A 252 -11.43 6.86 -3.77
CA LEU A 252 -10.61 6.53 -2.59
C LEU A 252 -9.56 5.45 -2.90
N GLN A 253 -9.54 4.94 -4.13
CA GLN A 253 -8.66 3.87 -4.54
C GLN A 253 -7.20 4.30 -4.57
N GLY A 254 -6.31 3.44 -4.04
CA GLY A 254 -4.87 3.70 -4.06
C GLY A 254 -4.39 4.83 -3.13
N ALA A 255 -5.30 5.42 -2.32
CA ALA A 255 -4.94 6.45 -1.35
C ALA A 255 -3.85 5.98 -0.37
N GLY A 256 -4.05 4.80 0.24
CA GLY A 256 -3.09 4.19 1.15
C GLY A 256 -1.77 3.82 0.46
N ASP A 257 -1.85 3.27 -0.76
CA ASP A 257 -0.68 2.88 -1.56
C ASP A 257 0.15 4.12 -1.93
N SER A 258 -0.52 5.21 -2.32
CA SER A 258 0.14 6.49 -2.62
C SER A 258 0.74 7.14 -1.37
N MET A 259 0.11 6.98 -0.21
CA MET A 259 0.69 7.42 1.06
C MET A 259 2.00 6.68 1.35
N VAL A 260 2.05 5.35 1.18
CA VAL A 260 3.30 4.57 1.30
C VAL A 260 4.35 5.11 0.34
N ALA A 261 3.99 5.34 -0.92
CA ALA A 261 4.90 5.88 -1.92
C ALA A 261 5.46 7.26 -1.53
N GLY A 262 4.61 8.18 -1.09
CA GLY A 262 5.00 9.51 -0.63
C GLY A 262 5.94 9.46 0.57
N ILE A 263 5.62 8.63 1.57
CA ILE A 263 6.47 8.42 2.75
C ILE A 263 7.84 7.88 2.34
N CYS A 264 7.90 6.82 1.53
CA CYS A 264 9.16 6.24 1.09
C CYS A 264 9.99 7.24 0.26
N ALA A 265 9.36 8.02 -0.62
CA ALA A 265 10.01 9.06 -1.40
C ALA A 265 10.64 10.14 -0.49
N ALA A 266 9.89 10.62 0.50
CA ALA A 266 10.38 11.62 1.45
C ALA A 266 11.50 11.10 2.34
N LEU A 267 11.41 9.86 2.80
CA LEU A 267 12.47 9.20 3.57
C LEU A 267 13.74 9.00 2.75
N GLN A 268 13.62 8.68 1.46
CA GLN A 268 14.77 8.56 0.55
C GLN A 268 15.47 9.92 0.33
N LEU A 269 14.70 11.02 0.36
CA LEU A 269 15.24 12.38 0.33
C LEU A 269 15.86 12.83 1.66
N GLY A 270 15.73 12.06 2.73
CA GLY A 270 16.23 12.39 4.07
C GLY A 270 15.47 13.52 4.75
N LEU A 271 14.19 13.71 4.41
CA LEU A 271 13.36 14.76 4.99
C LEU A 271 13.03 14.47 6.47
N PRO A 272 12.82 15.52 7.29
CA PRO A 272 12.41 15.35 8.68
C PRO A 272 10.99 14.77 8.78
N LEU A 273 10.68 14.11 9.91
CA LEU A 273 9.45 13.33 10.10
C LEU A 273 8.15 14.09 9.78
N PRO A 274 7.96 15.37 10.16
CA PRO A 274 6.75 16.12 9.79
C PRO A 274 6.61 16.31 8.27
N GLU A 275 7.71 16.49 7.55
CA GLU A 275 7.70 16.60 6.10
C GLU A 275 7.44 15.22 5.45
N VAL A 276 7.99 14.13 6.01
CA VAL A 276 7.67 12.76 5.57
C VAL A 276 6.17 12.50 5.65
N LEU A 277 5.53 12.89 6.75
CA LEU A 277 4.08 12.77 6.90
C LEU A 277 3.33 13.63 5.89
N HIS A 278 3.75 14.88 5.70
CA HIS A 278 3.13 15.79 4.72
C HIS A 278 3.23 15.23 3.30
N TYR A 279 4.36 14.67 2.88
CA TYR A 279 4.51 13.98 1.59
C TYR A 279 3.54 12.83 1.44
N GLY A 280 3.39 11.99 2.47
CA GLY A 280 2.44 10.88 2.47
C GLY A 280 0.99 11.34 2.31
N VAL A 281 0.56 12.34 3.08
CA VAL A 281 -0.78 12.94 3.00
C VAL A 281 -1.01 13.59 1.63
N THR A 282 -0.02 14.30 1.11
CA THR A 282 -0.09 14.95 -0.21
C THR A 282 -0.22 13.94 -1.35
N ALA A 283 0.58 12.86 -1.35
CA ALA A 283 0.51 11.81 -2.35
C ALA A 283 -0.85 11.09 -2.34
N SER A 284 -1.36 10.81 -1.14
CA SER A 284 -2.71 10.27 -0.94
C SER A 284 -3.78 11.21 -1.51
N SER A 285 -3.73 12.51 -1.16
CA SER A 285 -4.68 13.53 -1.60
C SER A 285 -4.64 13.75 -3.12
N ALA A 286 -3.44 13.74 -3.71
CA ALA A 286 -3.26 13.82 -5.15
C ALA A 286 -3.90 12.64 -5.89
N SER A 287 -3.84 11.43 -5.30
CA SER A 287 -4.46 10.24 -5.90
C SER A 287 -5.97 10.25 -5.80
N ILE A 288 -6.55 10.60 -4.64
CA ILE A 288 -8.01 10.62 -4.48
C ILE A 288 -8.71 11.71 -5.29
N SER A 289 -7.98 12.72 -5.75
CA SER A 289 -8.49 13.76 -6.66
C SER A 289 -8.62 13.29 -8.11
N ARG A 290 -8.20 12.06 -8.42
CA ARG A 290 -8.24 11.45 -9.75
C ARG A 290 -9.31 10.37 -9.84
N GLU A 291 -9.72 10.03 -11.05
CA GLU A 291 -10.74 9.01 -11.28
C GLU A 291 -10.17 7.59 -11.22
N GLY A 292 -10.91 6.69 -10.57
CA GLY A 292 -10.61 5.24 -10.51
C GLY A 292 -9.28 4.95 -9.82
N THR A 293 -8.42 4.16 -10.47
CA THR A 293 -7.09 3.75 -10.00
C THR A 293 -5.95 4.63 -10.52
N GLN A 294 -6.24 5.85 -10.97
CA GLN A 294 -5.20 6.80 -11.34
C GLN A 294 -4.52 7.33 -10.08
N LEU A 295 -3.24 7.04 -9.95
CA LEU A 295 -2.46 7.45 -8.79
C LEU A 295 -1.84 8.84 -9.00
N CYS A 296 -1.21 9.37 -7.97
CA CYS A 296 -0.55 10.67 -8.00
C CYS A 296 0.52 10.74 -9.10
N THR A 297 0.71 11.93 -9.62
CA THR A 297 1.80 12.30 -10.53
C THR A 297 2.45 13.57 -10.02
N ALA A 298 3.66 13.88 -10.48
CA ALA A 298 4.34 15.13 -10.11
C ALA A 298 3.47 16.37 -10.39
N GLU A 299 2.68 16.36 -11.47
CA GLU A 299 1.76 17.44 -11.82
C GLU A 299 0.62 17.65 -10.81
N THR A 300 0.09 16.54 -10.25
CA THR A 300 -0.98 16.61 -9.23
C THR A 300 -0.43 16.78 -7.83
N PHE A 301 0.78 16.29 -7.56
CA PHE A 301 1.43 16.31 -6.26
C PHE A 301 2.00 17.67 -5.90
N ARG A 302 2.82 18.27 -6.80
CA ARG A 302 3.56 19.51 -6.51
C ARG A 302 2.67 20.68 -6.08
N PRO A 303 1.53 20.99 -6.77
CA PRO A 303 0.66 22.07 -6.33
C PRO A 303 -0.01 21.83 -4.97
N LEU A 304 -0.25 20.56 -4.61
CA LEU A 304 -0.83 20.19 -3.31
C LEU A 304 0.21 20.28 -2.19
N LEU A 305 1.47 19.97 -2.48
CA LEU A 305 2.55 20.08 -1.51
C LEU A 305 2.78 21.54 -1.05
N GLU A 306 2.49 22.51 -1.91
CA GLU A 306 2.60 23.94 -1.60
C GLU A 306 1.41 24.48 -0.78
N GLN A 307 0.34 23.70 -0.61
CA GLN A 307 -0.80 24.12 0.21
C GLN A 307 -0.45 24.10 1.70
N ASN A 308 -0.92 25.13 2.40
CA ASN A 308 -0.82 25.14 3.84
C ASN A 308 -1.67 24.03 4.44
N VAL A 309 -1.03 23.20 5.26
CA VAL A 309 -1.66 22.11 6.00
C VAL A 309 -1.30 22.23 7.49
N GLU A 310 -2.22 21.87 8.36
CA GLU A 310 -1.92 21.85 9.79
C GLU A 310 -1.08 20.62 10.11
N ILE A 311 0.14 20.84 10.63
CA ILE A 311 0.99 19.79 11.17
C ILE A 311 1.16 20.08 12.68
N ARG A 312 0.71 19.13 13.51
CA ARG A 312 0.81 19.21 14.97
C ARG A 312 1.89 18.26 15.48
N CYS A 313 2.83 18.78 16.26
CA CYS A 313 3.72 17.95 17.06
C CYS A 313 2.94 17.47 18.29
N LEU A 314 2.87 16.15 18.47
CA LEU A 314 2.20 15.52 19.63
C LEU A 314 3.22 15.05 20.66
N ARG A 315 4.42 14.69 20.21
CA ARG A 315 5.53 14.24 21.04
C ARG A 315 6.87 14.56 20.37
N GLY A 316 7.87 14.93 21.18
CA GLY A 316 9.20 15.37 20.74
C GLY A 316 9.38 16.87 20.83
N ASN A 317 10.63 17.33 20.64
CA ASN A 317 10.99 18.75 20.66
C ASN A 317 11.05 19.32 19.25
#